data_77c2b91526afbbb30150f61c6943e9a1
#
_entry.id   77c2b91526afbbb30150f61c6943e9a1
#
_cell.length_a   1.000
_cell.length_b   1.000
_cell.length_c   1.000
_cell.angle_alpha   90.00
_cell.angle_beta   90.00
_cell.angle_gamma   90.00
#
_symmetry.space_group_name_H-M   'P 1'
#
loop_
_entity.id
_entity.type
_entity.pdbx_description
1 polymer ?
#
loop_
_entity_poly.entity_id
_entity_poly.type
_entity_poly.pdbx_seq_one_letter_code
_entity_poly.pdbx_strand_id
1 'polypeptide(L)'
;MHNLPWLLLGDFNEILCGNDKLRGRQMNLNRALEFKAYLDDCNFLDLGFSGPKYTWSNLRQVTDLILECINRCFANPTWRVLFPEAMVTHLPRVFSDHCPVLLELSRPPPTTTEKPFRFHAMWIHHSNFPDVVRKAWESDPNLHLAIRNFVDRAKQWNRSVFGNIFLGRKGF
;
A
#
# COMPACT_ATOMS: atom_id res chain seq x y z
N MET A 1 -11.97 -3.47 -34.65
CA MET A 1 -11.20 -3.36 -33.38
C MET A 1 -10.81 -4.77 -32.96
N HIS A 2 -9.52 -5.03 -32.79
CA HIS A 2 -9.09 -6.35 -32.31
C HIS A 2 -9.44 -6.50 -30.83
N ASN A 3 -10.30 -7.46 -30.50
CA ASN A 3 -10.70 -7.78 -29.11
C ASN A 3 -9.61 -8.53 -28.34
N LEU A 4 -8.35 -8.28 -28.64
CA LEU A 4 -7.24 -8.91 -27.93
C LEU A 4 -7.07 -8.29 -26.53
N PRO A 5 -6.71 -9.10 -25.53
CA PRO A 5 -6.38 -8.59 -24.21
C PRO A 5 -5.03 -7.87 -24.25
N TRP A 6 -5.02 -6.63 -23.84
CA TRP A 6 -3.84 -5.78 -23.82
C TRP A 6 -3.54 -5.27 -22.42
N LEU A 7 -2.27 -5.30 -22.07
CA LEU A 7 -1.70 -4.72 -20.86
C LEU A 7 -0.50 -3.86 -21.24
N LEU A 8 -0.41 -2.67 -20.66
CA LEU A 8 0.75 -1.77 -20.73
C LEU A 8 1.31 -1.60 -19.33
N LEU A 9 2.56 -1.95 -19.12
CA LEU A 9 3.26 -1.79 -17.85
C LEU A 9 4.62 -1.15 -18.09
N GLY A 10 4.91 -0.03 -17.42
CA GLY A 10 6.20 0.61 -17.59
C GLY A 10 6.26 2.04 -17.07
N ASP A 11 7.37 2.68 -17.42
CA ASP A 11 7.58 4.11 -17.23
C ASP A 11 7.04 4.88 -18.41
N PHE A 12 6.00 5.67 -18.18
CA PHE A 12 5.36 6.47 -19.21
C PHE A 12 5.95 7.90 -19.30
N ASN A 13 6.82 8.27 -18.35
CA ASN A 13 7.39 9.61 -18.24
C ASN A 13 6.34 10.73 -18.27
N GLU A 14 5.11 10.41 -17.85
CA GLU A 14 4.00 11.34 -17.81
C GLU A 14 3.15 11.12 -16.55
N ILE A 15 2.57 12.21 -16.05
CA ILE A 15 1.66 12.20 -14.91
C ILE A 15 0.23 12.44 -15.39
N LEU A 16 -0.75 11.80 -14.74
CA LEU A 16 -2.17 11.94 -15.10
C LEU A 16 -2.86 13.10 -14.41
N CYS A 17 -2.38 13.48 -13.25
CA CYS A 17 -2.96 14.58 -12.46
C CYS A 17 -1.92 15.26 -11.57
N GLY A 18 -2.26 16.43 -11.05
CA GLY A 18 -1.36 17.19 -10.17
C GLY A 18 -0.97 16.46 -8.89
N ASN A 19 -1.82 15.55 -8.41
CA ASN A 19 -1.52 14.72 -7.24
C ASN A 19 -0.43 13.67 -7.48
N ASP A 20 -0.10 13.38 -8.74
CA ASP A 20 0.96 12.43 -9.10
C ASP A 20 2.36 13.01 -8.97
N LYS A 21 2.46 14.27 -8.59
CA LYS A 21 3.72 14.99 -8.43
C LYS A 21 3.81 15.69 -7.09
N LEU A 22 4.98 15.60 -6.47
CA LEU A 22 5.36 16.39 -5.31
C LEU A 22 6.50 17.32 -5.69
N ARG A 23 6.25 18.64 -5.64
CA ARG A 23 7.21 19.72 -5.93
C ARG A 23 7.73 19.75 -7.37
N GLY A 24 8.67 20.68 -7.63
CA GLY A 24 9.24 20.94 -8.95
C GLY A 24 8.35 21.80 -9.85
N ARG A 25 8.62 21.79 -11.17
CA ARG A 25 7.84 22.54 -12.15
C ARG A 25 6.38 22.07 -12.16
N GLN A 26 5.45 23.00 -12.33
CA GLN A 26 4.02 22.66 -12.49
C GLN A 26 3.82 21.66 -13.63
N MET A 27 2.80 20.81 -13.47
CA MET A 27 2.37 19.85 -14.47
C MET A 27 2.00 20.58 -15.77
N ASN A 28 2.44 20.04 -16.90
CA ASN A 28 1.95 20.46 -18.20
C ASN A 28 0.56 19.83 -18.45
N LEU A 29 -0.47 20.64 -18.23
CA LEU A 29 -1.85 20.16 -18.30
C LEU A 29 -2.19 19.62 -19.71
N ASN A 30 -1.68 20.26 -20.77
CA ASN A 30 -1.98 19.81 -22.13
C ASN A 30 -1.43 18.42 -22.40
N ARG A 31 -0.17 18.16 -22.01
CA ARG A 31 0.44 16.83 -22.15
C ARG A 31 -0.30 15.76 -21.36
N ALA A 32 -0.69 16.06 -20.12
CA ALA A 32 -1.44 15.12 -19.30
C ALA A 32 -2.82 14.81 -19.89
N LEU A 33 -3.51 15.83 -20.42
CA LEU A 33 -4.80 15.66 -21.11
C LEU A 33 -4.65 14.87 -22.43
N GLU A 34 -3.62 15.14 -23.22
CA GLU A 34 -3.31 14.37 -24.44
C GLU A 34 -3.03 12.91 -24.09
N PHE A 35 -2.19 12.65 -23.09
CA PHE A 35 -1.88 11.29 -22.66
C PHE A 35 -3.14 10.56 -22.20
N LYS A 36 -3.98 11.22 -21.40
CA LYS A 36 -5.26 10.66 -21.00
C LYS A 36 -6.19 10.39 -22.19
N ALA A 37 -6.27 11.29 -23.14
CA ALA A 37 -7.07 11.09 -24.34
C ALA A 37 -6.61 9.86 -25.14
N TYR A 38 -5.30 9.64 -25.31
CA TYR A 38 -4.80 8.42 -25.95
C TYR A 38 -5.18 7.14 -25.20
N LEU A 39 -5.13 7.15 -23.85
CA LEU A 39 -5.57 6.00 -23.07
C LEU A 39 -7.07 5.73 -23.23
N ASP A 40 -7.88 6.78 -23.20
CA ASP A 40 -9.34 6.71 -23.37
C ASP A 40 -9.71 6.23 -24.79
N ASP A 41 -9.07 6.76 -25.84
CA ASP A 41 -9.28 6.36 -27.23
C ASP A 41 -8.92 4.88 -27.48
N CYS A 42 -7.88 4.40 -26.79
CA CYS A 42 -7.47 3.01 -26.85
C CYS A 42 -8.23 2.11 -25.85
N ASN A 43 -9.17 2.69 -25.09
CA ASN A 43 -9.96 2.00 -24.06
C ASN A 43 -9.10 1.35 -22.98
N PHE A 44 -8.03 2.01 -22.54
CA PHE A 44 -7.18 1.58 -21.43
C PHE A 44 -7.64 2.16 -20.10
N LEU A 45 -7.74 1.30 -19.10
CA LEU A 45 -8.06 1.63 -17.73
C LEU A 45 -6.81 1.56 -16.87
N ASP A 46 -6.57 2.56 -16.02
CA ASP A 46 -5.54 2.49 -15.00
C ASP A 46 -5.95 1.42 -13.96
N LEU A 47 -5.09 0.43 -13.74
CA LEU A 47 -5.35 -0.65 -12.78
C LEU A 47 -5.22 -0.19 -11.33
N GLY A 48 -4.74 1.03 -11.10
CA GLY A 48 -4.39 1.52 -9.78
C GLY A 48 -3.18 0.79 -9.20
N PHE A 49 -2.86 1.07 -7.96
CA PHE A 49 -1.73 0.42 -7.28
C PHE A 49 -1.90 0.41 -5.76
N SER A 50 -1.12 -0.45 -5.12
CA SER A 50 -0.83 -0.42 -3.68
C SER A 50 0.64 -0.09 -3.43
N GLY A 51 1.01 0.26 -2.18
CA GLY A 51 2.38 0.61 -1.83
C GLY A 51 2.71 2.10 -1.96
N PRO A 52 3.99 2.48 -2.16
CA PRO A 52 4.42 3.86 -2.30
C PRO A 52 3.74 4.59 -3.46
N LYS A 53 3.26 5.81 -3.20
CA LYS A 53 2.55 6.59 -4.23
C LYS A 53 3.45 7.00 -5.38
N TYR A 54 4.66 7.46 -5.07
CA TYR A 54 5.58 8.01 -6.07
C TYR A 54 6.57 6.95 -6.51
N THR A 55 6.63 6.72 -7.80
CA THR A 55 7.50 5.70 -8.40
C THR A 55 8.86 6.22 -8.80
N TRP A 56 9.03 7.54 -8.95
CA TRP A 56 10.29 8.18 -9.31
C TRP A 56 10.67 9.29 -8.34
N SER A 57 11.98 9.52 -8.22
CA SER A 57 12.57 10.60 -7.42
C SER A 57 13.82 11.14 -8.09
N ASN A 58 14.04 12.45 -8.02
CA ASN A 58 15.30 13.06 -8.44
C ASN A 58 16.47 12.81 -7.47
N LEU A 59 16.27 12.04 -6.40
CA LEU A 59 17.26 11.66 -5.38
C LEU A 59 17.98 12.85 -4.70
N ARG A 60 17.41 14.05 -4.73
CA ARG A 60 17.98 15.23 -4.07
C ARG A 60 17.58 15.31 -2.60
N GLN A 61 18.21 16.24 -1.87
CA GLN A 61 17.84 16.53 -0.48
C GLN A 61 16.41 17.04 -0.37
N VAL A 62 15.85 16.98 0.83
CA VAL A 62 14.43 17.25 1.12
C VAL A 62 13.95 18.59 0.57
N THR A 63 14.79 19.64 0.55
CA THR A 63 14.47 20.97 0.01
C THR A 63 14.21 20.97 -1.49
N ASP A 64 14.95 20.16 -2.24
CA ASP A 64 14.96 20.08 -3.71
C ASP A 64 14.39 18.74 -4.23
N LEU A 65 13.79 17.97 -3.33
CA LEU A 65 13.21 16.67 -3.65
C LEU A 65 11.99 16.83 -4.55
N ILE A 66 12.02 16.13 -5.69
CA ILE A 66 10.89 15.99 -6.61
C ILE A 66 10.51 14.50 -6.65
N LEU A 67 9.24 14.20 -6.50
CA LEU A 67 8.69 12.85 -6.62
C LEU A 67 7.58 12.84 -7.64
N GLU A 68 7.53 11.78 -8.46
CA GLU A 68 6.52 11.61 -9.51
C GLU A 68 6.01 10.16 -9.55
N CYS A 69 4.71 9.99 -9.88
CA CYS A 69 4.08 8.70 -10.12
C CYS A 69 3.98 8.50 -11.64
N ILE A 70 5.05 8.00 -12.26
CA ILE A 70 5.18 7.84 -13.72
C ILE A 70 5.23 6.40 -14.19
N ASN A 71 5.54 5.46 -13.29
CA ASN A 71 5.42 4.03 -13.59
C ASN A 71 3.98 3.59 -13.29
N ARG A 72 3.31 3.05 -14.31
CA ARG A 72 1.88 2.69 -14.22
C ARG A 72 1.60 1.38 -14.95
N CYS A 73 0.41 0.88 -14.68
CA CYS A 73 -0.11 -0.30 -15.36
C CYS A 73 -1.52 0.00 -15.87
N PHE A 74 -1.70 -0.12 -17.19
CA PHE A 74 -2.99 0.06 -17.85
C PHE A 74 -3.41 -1.23 -18.53
N ALA A 75 -4.70 -1.52 -18.54
CA ALA A 75 -5.23 -2.68 -19.24
C ALA A 75 -6.56 -2.34 -19.94
N ASN A 76 -6.84 -3.01 -21.05
CA ASN A 76 -8.15 -2.89 -21.66
C ASN A 76 -9.17 -3.80 -20.95
N PRO A 77 -10.49 -3.59 -21.12
CA PRO A 77 -11.52 -4.38 -20.48
C PRO A 77 -11.41 -5.89 -20.75
N THR A 78 -11.00 -6.26 -21.95
CA THR A 78 -10.82 -7.68 -22.31
C THR A 78 -9.76 -8.34 -21.45
N TRP A 79 -8.64 -7.66 -21.20
CA TRP A 79 -7.59 -8.14 -20.31
C TRP A 79 -8.09 -8.20 -18.84
N ARG A 80 -8.81 -7.16 -18.39
CA ARG A 80 -9.33 -7.10 -17.01
C ARG A 80 -10.33 -8.21 -16.71
N VAL A 81 -11.12 -8.63 -17.71
CA VAL A 81 -12.04 -9.78 -17.58
C VAL A 81 -11.27 -11.10 -17.41
N LEU A 82 -10.14 -11.27 -18.13
CA LEU A 82 -9.30 -12.46 -17.99
C LEU A 82 -8.57 -12.53 -16.63
N PHE A 83 -8.21 -11.38 -16.08
CA PHE A 83 -7.44 -11.27 -14.84
C PHE A 83 -8.16 -10.36 -13.82
N PRO A 84 -9.34 -10.77 -13.32
CA PRO A 84 -10.15 -9.93 -12.43
C PRO A 84 -9.48 -9.66 -11.08
N GLU A 85 -8.63 -10.58 -10.61
CA GLU A 85 -7.91 -10.48 -9.33
C GLU A 85 -6.54 -9.81 -9.45
N ALA A 86 -6.15 -9.39 -10.66
CA ALA A 86 -4.83 -8.80 -10.87
C ALA A 86 -4.64 -7.52 -10.05
N MET A 87 -3.47 -7.42 -9.43
CA MET A 87 -3.08 -6.31 -8.56
C MET A 87 -1.72 -5.76 -8.96
N VAL A 88 -1.59 -4.44 -8.87
CA VAL A 88 -0.32 -3.72 -9.06
C VAL A 88 0.18 -3.27 -7.70
N THR A 89 1.46 -3.53 -7.43
CA THR A 89 2.13 -3.11 -6.20
C THR A 89 3.40 -2.36 -6.54
N HIS A 90 3.51 -1.12 -6.10
CA HIS A 90 4.77 -0.40 -6.10
C HIS A 90 5.61 -0.89 -4.92
N LEU A 91 6.80 -1.43 -5.22
CA LEU A 91 7.72 -1.90 -4.20
C LEU A 91 8.60 -0.74 -3.70
N PRO A 92 9.16 -0.85 -2.48
CA PRO A 92 10.08 0.15 -1.97
C PRO A 92 11.29 0.33 -2.90
N ARG A 93 11.71 1.59 -3.08
CA ARG A 93 12.94 1.95 -3.80
C ARG A 93 14.14 1.52 -2.98
N VAL A 94 15.13 0.88 -3.63
CA VAL A 94 16.36 0.43 -2.96
C VAL A 94 17.58 1.14 -3.55
N PHE A 95 17.98 0.84 -4.79
CA PHE A 95 19.21 1.37 -5.43
C PHE A 95 18.95 2.08 -6.76
N SER A 96 17.73 2.58 -6.98
CA SER A 96 17.32 3.23 -8.21
C SER A 96 16.57 4.52 -7.87
N ASP A 97 16.50 5.44 -8.81
CA ASP A 97 15.58 6.57 -8.78
C ASP A 97 14.13 6.17 -9.05
N HIS A 98 13.89 4.92 -9.52
CA HIS A 98 12.57 4.33 -9.68
C HIS A 98 12.24 3.28 -8.63
N CYS A 99 10.94 3.14 -8.32
CA CYS A 99 10.39 2.01 -7.57
C CYS A 99 10.11 0.85 -8.54
N PRO A 100 10.43 -0.39 -8.19
CA PRO A 100 9.96 -1.54 -8.95
C PRO A 100 8.44 -1.63 -8.89
N VAL A 101 7.82 -2.04 -10.01
CA VAL A 101 6.38 -2.29 -10.10
C VAL A 101 6.14 -3.77 -10.29
N LEU A 102 5.41 -4.37 -9.36
CA LEU A 102 5.03 -5.78 -9.41
C LEU A 102 3.57 -5.89 -9.87
N LEU A 103 3.35 -6.68 -10.91
CA LEU A 103 2.03 -7.09 -11.36
C LEU A 103 1.80 -8.55 -10.98
N GLU A 104 0.81 -8.79 -10.12
CA GLU A 104 0.36 -10.13 -9.74
C GLU A 104 -0.95 -10.42 -10.48
N LEU A 105 -0.98 -11.48 -11.31
CA LEU A 105 -2.14 -11.81 -12.13
C LEU A 105 -3.24 -12.55 -11.37
N SER A 106 -2.84 -13.30 -10.36
CA SER A 106 -3.76 -14.02 -9.47
C SER A 106 -3.42 -13.67 -8.02
N ARG A 107 -4.42 -13.41 -7.23
CA ARG A 107 -4.22 -13.26 -5.79
C ARG A 107 -3.93 -14.66 -5.21
N PRO A 108 -2.78 -14.90 -4.59
CA PRO A 108 -2.60 -16.12 -3.85
C PRO A 108 -3.72 -16.19 -2.80
N PRO A 109 -4.28 -17.39 -2.52
CA PRO A 109 -5.28 -17.50 -1.47
C PRO A 109 -4.71 -16.84 -0.22
N PRO A 110 -5.52 -16.10 0.55
CA PRO A 110 -5.04 -15.41 1.72
C PRO A 110 -4.34 -16.43 2.60
N THR A 111 -3.02 -16.37 2.61
CA THR A 111 -2.26 -17.15 3.58
C THR A 111 -2.75 -16.66 4.93
N THR A 112 -3.33 -17.55 5.71
CA THR A 112 -3.72 -17.31 7.10
C THR A 112 -2.47 -17.16 7.97
N THR A 113 -1.47 -16.45 7.47
CA THR A 113 -0.36 -16.01 8.30
C THR A 113 -0.94 -15.06 9.32
N GLU A 114 -0.85 -15.44 10.58
CA GLU A 114 -1.22 -14.56 11.68
C GLU A 114 -0.57 -13.20 11.42
N LYS A 115 -1.40 -12.16 11.37
CA LYS A 115 -0.90 -10.79 11.18
C LYS A 115 0.17 -10.54 12.24
N PRO A 116 1.35 -10.03 11.85
CA PRO A 116 2.40 -9.75 12.81
C PRO A 116 1.85 -8.88 13.94
N PHE A 117 2.28 -9.18 15.15
CA PHE A 117 1.89 -8.38 16.31
C PHE A 117 2.34 -6.93 16.12
N ARG A 118 1.40 -5.99 16.27
CA ARG A 118 1.68 -4.56 16.24
C ARG A 118 1.38 -3.96 17.59
N PHE A 119 2.40 -3.39 18.20
CA PHE A 119 2.27 -2.60 19.41
C PHE A 119 1.66 -1.23 19.07
N HIS A 120 0.67 -0.79 19.84
CA HIS A 120 0.09 0.53 19.67
C HIS A 120 0.56 1.45 20.81
N ALA A 121 1.22 2.56 20.47
CA ALA A 121 1.78 3.50 21.43
C ALA A 121 0.74 4.03 22.47
N MET A 122 -0.52 4.13 22.07
CA MET A 122 -1.62 4.56 22.95
C MET A 122 -1.84 3.62 24.13
N TRP A 123 -1.41 2.34 24.06
CA TRP A 123 -1.56 1.39 25.16
C TRP A 123 -0.77 1.79 26.39
N ILE A 124 0.38 2.48 26.21
CA ILE A 124 1.24 2.95 27.30
C ILE A 124 0.48 3.91 28.24
N HIS A 125 -0.45 4.68 27.67
CA HIS A 125 -1.24 5.66 28.44
C HIS A 125 -2.47 5.07 29.14
N HIS A 126 -2.76 3.79 28.93
CA HIS A 126 -3.89 3.14 29.60
C HIS A 126 -3.48 2.61 30.97
N SER A 127 -4.26 2.97 32.01
CA SER A 127 -3.95 2.65 33.43
C SER A 127 -3.69 1.17 33.71
N ASN A 128 -4.37 0.26 33.01
CA ASN A 128 -4.27 -1.19 33.25
C ASN A 128 -3.22 -1.88 32.37
N PHE A 129 -2.58 -1.17 31.44
CA PHE A 129 -1.60 -1.79 30.54
C PHE A 129 -0.30 -2.24 31.24
N PRO A 130 0.25 -1.51 32.23
CA PRO A 130 1.40 -1.95 32.99
C PRO A 130 1.22 -3.33 33.65
N ASP A 131 -0.01 -3.66 34.09
CA ASP A 131 -0.31 -4.96 34.65
C ASP A 131 -0.28 -6.10 33.63
N VAL A 132 -0.68 -5.81 32.39
CA VAL A 132 -0.57 -6.77 31.26
C VAL A 132 0.90 -7.11 31.01
N VAL A 133 1.76 -6.11 31.01
CA VAL A 133 3.21 -6.27 30.84
C VAL A 133 3.78 -7.09 31.98
N ARG A 134 3.55 -6.66 33.24
CA ARG A 134 4.09 -7.31 34.44
C ARG A 134 3.72 -8.79 34.48
N LYS A 135 2.44 -9.13 34.33
CA LYS A 135 1.95 -10.51 34.35
C LYS A 135 2.54 -11.39 33.24
N ALA A 136 2.92 -10.80 32.12
CA ALA A 136 3.56 -11.54 31.04
C ALA A 136 5.02 -11.89 31.34
N TRP A 137 5.75 -10.98 32.05
CA TRP A 137 7.15 -11.17 32.39
C TRP A 137 7.36 -12.00 33.66
N GLU A 138 6.42 -11.98 34.59
CA GLU A 138 6.50 -12.79 35.83
C GLU A 138 6.22 -14.28 35.57
N SER A 139 5.63 -14.64 34.43
CA SER A 139 5.15 -15.99 34.17
C SER A 139 6.22 -16.98 33.72
N ASP A 140 7.37 -16.52 33.20
CA ASP A 140 8.42 -17.42 32.69
C ASP A 140 9.78 -16.72 32.65
N PRO A 141 10.87 -17.38 33.15
CA PRO A 141 12.22 -16.84 33.06
C PRO A 141 12.81 -16.85 31.67
N ASN A 142 12.20 -17.57 30.71
CA ASN A 142 12.64 -17.62 29.33
C ASN A 142 12.10 -16.41 28.53
N LEU A 143 13.01 -15.56 28.07
CA LEU A 143 12.69 -14.35 27.32
C LEU A 143 11.76 -14.61 26.11
N HIS A 144 11.99 -15.68 25.37
CA HIS A 144 11.20 -15.99 24.18
C HIS A 144 9.74 -16.35 24.54
N LEU A 145 9.55 -17.11 25.60
CA LEU A 145 8.24 -17.47 26.12
C LEU A 145 7.54 -16.25 26.75
N ALA A 146 8.27 -15.41 27.48
CA ALA A 146 7.74 -14.17 28.05
C ALA A 146 7.23 -13.21 26.95
N ILE A 147 7.97 -13.08 25.83
CA ILE A 147 7.52 -12.30 24.67
C ILE A 147 6.23 -12.88 24.07
N ARG A 148 6.14 -14.20 23.85
CA ARG A 148 4.90 -14.84 23.36
C ARG A 148 3.74 -14.60 24.29
N ASN A 149 3.93 -14.81 25.59
CA ASN A 149 2.92 -14.55 26.61
C ASN A 149 2.46 -13.09 26.62
N PHE A 150 3.40 -12.16 26.44
CA PHE A 150 3.07 -10.74 26.31
C PHE A 150 2.21 -10.47 25.08
N VAL A 151 2.59 -11.00 23.90
CA VAL A 151 1.83 -10.83 22.66
C VAL A 151 0.40 -11.33 22.79
N ASP A 152 0.21 -12.52 23.35
CA ASP A 152 -1.12 -13.13 23.51
C ASP A 152 -1.97 -12.36 24.53
N ARG A 153 -1.41 -11.98 25.66
CA ARG A 153 -2.09 -11.17 26.67
C ARG A 153 -2.44 -9.77 26.15
N ALA A 154 -1.53 -9.12 25.43
CA ALA A 154 -1.76 -7.81 24.85
C ALA A 154 -2.85 -7.85 23.77
N LYS A 155 -2.88 -8.88 22.91
CA LYS A 155 -3.96 -9.10 21.94
C LYS A 155 -5.32 -9.29 22.63
N GLN A 156 -5.36 -10.10 23.66
CA GLN A 156 -6.59 -10.37 24.42
C GLN A 156 -7.08 -9.10 25.16
N TRP A 157 -6.17 -8.42 25.84
CA TRP A 157 -6.47 -7.17 26.54
C TRP A 157 -6.95 -6.08 25.58
N ASN A 158 -6.31 -5.91 24.44
CA ASN A 158 -6.74 -4.94 23.42
C ASN A 158 -8.16 -5.20 22.93
N ARG A 159 -8.53 -6.48 22.73
CA ARG A 159 -9.91 -6.84 22.35
C ARG A 159 -10.92 -6.51 23.45
N SER A 160 -10.56 -6.71 24.72
CA SER A 160 -11.46 -6.44 25.86
C SER A 160 -11.63 -4.95 26.15
N VAL A 161 -10.59 -4.14 25.94
CA VAL A 161 -10.59 -2.70 26.30
C VAL A 161 -11.09 -1.82 25.13
N PHE A 162 -10.60 -2.09 23.93
CA PHE A 162 -10.92 -1.26 22.76
C PHE A 162 -11.93 -1.89 21.81
N GLY A 163 -12.25 -3.17 21.98
CA GLY A 163 -13.20 -3.89 21.13
C GLY A 163 -12.73 -4.03 19.67
N ASN A 164 -13.67 -4.35 18.79
CA ASN A 164 -13.42 -4.35 17.36
C ASN A 164 -13.93 -3.02 16.79
N ILE A 165 -13.02 -2.06 16.59
CA ILE A 165 -13.30 -0.71 16.08
C ILE A 165 -14.08 -0.72 14.76
N PHE A 166 -14.01 -1.82 14.00
CA PHE A 166 -14.74 -2.00 12.74
C PHE A 166 -16.20 -2.41 12.91
N LEU A 167 -16.63 -2.90 14.09
CA LEU A 167 -18.03 -3.24 14.34
C LEU A 167 -18.88 -2.03 14.79
N GLY A 168 -18.25 -0.93 15.22
CA GLY A 168 -18.92 0.30 15.66
C GLY A 168 -19.38 1.23 14.55
N ARG A 169 -19.12 0.93 13.27
CA ARG A 169 -19.50 1.76 12.11
C ARG A 169 -20.73 1.29 11.33
N LYS A 170 -21.51 0.37 11.87
CA LYS A 170 -22.82 0.04 11.32
C LYS A 170 -23.92 0.69 12.18
N GLY A 171 -24.17 1.98 11.92
CA GLY A 171 -25.31 2.67 12.52
C GLY A 171 -25.11 4.19 12.53
N PHE A 172 -25.25 4.82 11.36
CA PHE A 172 -25.85 6.14 11.15
C PHE A 172 -26.16 6.24 9.66
#